data_e163c45743d46630a1cfd48e3a2a4644
#
_entry.id   e163c45743d46630a1cfd48e3a2a4644
#
_cell.length_a   1.000
_cell.length_b   1.000
_cell.length_c   1.000
_cell.angle_alpha   90.00
_cell.angle_beta   90.00
_cell.angle_gamma   90.00
#
_symmetry.space_group_name_H-M   'P 1'
#
loop_
_entity.id
_entity.type
_entity.pdbx_description
1 polymer ?
#
loop_
_entity_poly.entity_id
_entity_poly.type
_entity_poly.pdbx_seq_one_letter_code
_entity_poly.pdbx_strand_id
1 'polypeptide(L)'
;MTEDNFVDYVKIFVKSGNGGSGSTHLRREKYVEKGGPDGGDGGNGGNIIFITDKNLWTLYHFKFKRHFKAENGNNGSKSRSTGANGKDELIKVPVGTIVKDLESDEILFESIKDGEKKVVLAGGKGGLGNW
;
A
#
# COMPACT_ATOMS: atom_id res chain seq x y z
N MET A 1 6.56 -21.26 -28.02
CA MET A 1 6.01 -20.73 -28.02
C MET A 1 6.12 -19.74 -27.44
N THR A 2 6.46 -18.97 -27.53
CA THR A 2 6.40 -18.07 -26.81
C THR A 2 5.78 -17.08 -27.33
N GLU A 3 4.93 -16.62 -26.98
CA GLU A 3 4.30 -15.59 -27.40
C GLU A 3 4.89 -14.40 -26.90
N ASP A 4 5.04 -13.39 -27.63
CA ASP A 4 5.63 -12.18 -27.23
C ASP A 4 4.90 -11.53 -26.12
N ASN A 5 3.64 -11.74 -25.96
CA ASN A 5 2.87 -11.14 -24.90
C ASN A 5 2.59 -12.07 -23.75
N PHE A 6 3.30 -13.18 -23.66
CA PHE A 6 3.11 -14.07 -22.54
C PHE A 6 4.25 -13.88 -21.58
N VAL A 7 3.96 -13.53 -20.34
CA VAL A 7 4.97 -13.33 -19.33
C VAL A 7 4.56 -14.11 -18.12
N ASP A 8 5.41 -15.04 -17.65
CA ASP A 8 5.07 -15.86 -16.50
C ASP A 8 5.94 -15.54 -15.29
N TYR A 9 6.83 -14.60 -15.38
CA TYR A 9 7.63 -14.20 -14.22
C TYR A 9 7.98 -12.73 -14.37
N VAL A 10 7.78 -11.96 -13.32
CA VAL A 10 8.12 -10.57 -13.37
C VAL A 10 8.49 -10.10 -11.98
N LYS A 11 9.40 -9.15 -11.88
CA LYS A 11 9.76 -8.56 -10.63
C LYS A 11 9.17 -7.18 -10.58
N ILE A 12 8.45 -6.85 -9.51
CA ILE A 12 7.89 -5.54 -9.35
C ILE A 12 8.35 -4.94 -8.03
N PHE A 13 8.17 -3.65 -7.90
CA PHE A 13 8.56 -2.94 -6.70
C PHE A 13 7.31 -2.29 -6.12
N VAL A 14 7.02 -2.54 -4.86
CA VAL A 14 5.82 -2.02 -4.24
C VAL A 14 6.16 -1.24 -3.00
N LYS A 15 5.42 -0.18 -2.72
CA LYS A 15 5.65 0.60 -1.55
C LYS A 15 4.31 1.07 -1.01
N SER A 16 4.03 0.79 0.24
CA SER A 16 2.81 1.28 0.85
C SER A 16 2.98 2.76 1.17
N GLY A 17 1.90 3.43 1.44
CA GLY A 17 1.97 4.84 1.77
C GLY A 17 2.44 5.06 3.19
N ASN A 18 3.11 6.15 3.42
CA ASN A 18 3.51 6.53 4.76
C ASN A 18 2.36 7.23 5.44
N GLY A 19 2.26 7.12 6.73
CA GLY A 19 1.28 7.87 7.47
C GLY A 19 1.65 9.33 7.47
N GLY A 20 0.67 10.20 7.55
CA GLY A 20 0.93 11.61 7.66
C GLY A 20 1.40 11.94 9.05
N SER A 21 2.10 13.03 9.22
CA SER A 21 2.50 13.44 10.53
C SER A 21 1.38 14.07 11.24
N GLY A 22 1.39 14.02 12.52
CA GLY A 22 0.51 14.84 13.31
C GLY A 22 1.00 16.26 13.24
N SER A 23 0.21 17.19 13.70
CA SER A 23 0.58 18.58 13.55
C SER A 23 1.68 19.02 14.49
N THR A 24 2.20 18.14 15.34
CA THR A 24 3.26 18.50 16.20
C THR A 24 4.61 18.28 15.65
N HIS A 25 4.73 17.67 14.59
CA HIS A 25 5.93 17.39 14.04
C HIS A 25 6.76 16.39 14.73
N LEU A 26 6.38 15.73 15.64
CA LEU A 26 7.14 14.83 16.27
C LEU A 26 7.21 13.66 15.63
N ARG A 27 7.69 13.30 14.98
CA ARG A 27 7.70 12.35 14.32
C ARG A 27 8.13 11.27 14.86
N ARG A 28 8.32 10.65 15.23
CA ARG A 28 8.72 9.74 15.56
C ARG A 28 8.30 9.01 16.28
N GLU A 29 8.07 8.60 16.43
CA GLU A 29 7.81 7.86 16.92
C GLU A 29 7.27 7.43 17.86
N LYS A 30 7.23 7.35 18.48
CA LYS A 30 6.79 6.97 19.39
C LYS A 30 5.69 7.40 19.71
N TYR A 31 5.05 7.45 20.27
CA TYR A 31 3.89 7.80 20.48
C TYR A 31 3.81 9.07 20.95
N VAL A 32 2.88 9.73 20.60
CA VAL A 32 2.69 10.95 21.02
C VAL A 32 1.47 11.01 21.79
N GLU A 33 1.49 11.59 22.95
CA GLU A 33 0.32 11.61 23.61
C GLU A 33 -0.58 12.53 23.17
N LYS A 34 -1.77 12.53 23.26
CA LYS A 34 -2.66 13.44 22.87
C LYS A 34 -2.48 14.57 23.58
N GLY A 35 -2.01 15.53 23.34
CA GLY A 35 -1.74 16.57 24.02
C GLY A 35 -2.33 17.78 23.77
N GLY A 36 -2.07 18.62 23.05
CA GLY A 36 -2.61 19.90 22.89
C GLY A 36 -3.90 19.91 22.19
N PRO A 37 -4.61 20.98 22.24
CA PRO A 37 -5.91 21.06 21.69
C PRO A 37 -5.96 21.35 20.25
N ASP A 38 -4.96 21.80 19.64
CA ASP A 38 -5.03 22.21 18.29
C ASP A 38 -4.54 21.33 17.27
N GLY A 39 -3.96 20.25 17.55
CA GLY A 39 -3.38 19.40 16.52
C GLY A 39 -4.31 18.34 16.05
N GLY A 40 -4.35 18.08 14.81
CA GLY A 40 -5.09 16.95 14.25
C GLY A 40 -4.19 15.77 14.05
N ASP A 41 -4.77 14.61 13.96
CA ASP A 41 -4.03 13.39 13.68
C ASP A 41 -3.65 13.36 12.22
N GLY A 42 -2.55 12.78 11.90
CA GLY A 42 -2.23 12.52 10.50
C GLY A 42 -3.06 11.39 9.95
N GLY A 43 -3.25 11.35 8.68
CA GLY A 43 -3.96 10.27 8.03
C GLY A 43 -3.07 9.06 7.86
N ASN A 44 -3.67 7.92 7.71
CA ASN A 44 -2.92 6.68 7.48
C ASN A 44 -2.48 6.60 6.02
N GLY A 45 -1.39 5.96 5.76
CA GLY A 45 -0.98 5.72 4.37
C GLY A 45 -1.80 4.63 3.75
N GLY A 46 -1.83 4.57 2.45
CA GLY A 46 -2.57 3.54 1.73
C GLY A 46 -1.85 2.22 1.75
N ASN A 47 -2.60 1.17 1.51
CA ASN A 47 -2.09 -0.20 1.51
C ASN A 47 -1.78 -0.66 0.09
N ILE A 48 -0.93 -1.65 -0.03
CA ILE A 48 -0.76 -2.35 -1.30
C ILE A 48 -1.62 -3.60 -1.24
N ILE A 49 -2.56 -3.72 -2.15
CA ILE A 49 -3.51 -4.81 -2.16
C ILE A 49 -3.43 -5.55 -3.49
N PHE A 50 -3.25 -6.86 -3.42
CA PHE A 50 -3.28 -7.68 -4.63
C PHE A 50 -4.68 -8.26 -4.77
N ILE A 51 -5.18 -8.27 -6.00
CA ILE A 51 -6.51 -8.81 -6.26
C ILE A 51 -6.45 -9.74 -7.46
N THR A 52 -7.13 -10.86 -7.36
CA THR A 52 -7.19 -11.84 -8.44
C THR A 52 -8.24 -11.44 -9.44
N ASP A 53 -7.87 -11.39 -10.70
CA ASP A 53 -8.79 -11.01 -11.77
C ASP A 53 -8.76 -12.10 -12.84
N LYS A 54 -9.86 -12.83 -12.97
CA LYS A 54 -9.91 -13.94 -13.92
C LYS A 54 -9.83 -13.48 -15.36
N ASN A 55 -10.02 -12.21 -15.64
CA ASN A 55 -9.93 -11.71 -16.99
C ASN A 55 -8.49 -11.49 -17.43
N LEU A 56 -7.55 -11.56 -16.50
CA LEU A 56 -6.16 -11.51 -16.86
C LEU A 56 -5.63 -12.92 -16.96
N TRP A 57 -4.79 -13.19 -17.94
CA TRP A 57 -4.26 -14.54 -18.11
C TRP A 57 -2.75 -14.54 -18.25
N THR A 58 -2.11 -13.38 -18.11
CA THR A 58 -0.69 -13.31 -18.19
C THR A 58 -0.23 -12.11 -17.37
N LEU A 59 1.03 -12.05 -17.02
CA LEU A 59 1.61 -10.93 -16.31
C LEU A 59 2.22 -9.88 -17.25
N TYR A 60 1.83 -9.94 -18.52
CA TYR A 60 2.42 -9.11 -19.54
C TYR A 60 2.30 -7.62 -19.23
N HIS A 61 1.21 -7.20 -18.63
CA HIS A 61 1.02 -5.79 -18.33
C HIS A 61 2.07 -5.25 -17.39
N PHE A 62 2.75 -6.10 -16.61
CA PHE A 62 3.80 -5.63 -15.73
C PHE A 62 5.09 -5.31 -16.49
N LYS A 63 5.16 -5.61 -17.77
CA LYS A 63 6.31 -5.17 -18.55
C LYS A 63 6.34 -3.68 -18.63
N PHE A 64 5.19 -3.02 -18.57
CA PHE A 64 5.10 -1.60 -18.77
C PHE A 64 5.02 -0.81 -17.48
N LYS A 65 4.68 -1.42 -16.39
CA LYS A 65 4.63 -0.75 -15.12
C LYS A 65 5.08 -1.70 -14.06
N ARG A 66 6.19 -1.42 -13.41
CA ARG A 66 6.73 -2.30 -12.40
C ARG A 66 6.81 -1.65 -11.03
N HIS A 67 6.55 -0.35 -10.92
CA HIS A 67 6.61 0.33 -9.65
C HIS A 67 5.22 0.72 -9.22
N PHE A 68 4.82 0.28 -8.04
CA PHE A 68 3.50 0.55 -7.51
C PHE A 68 3.63 1.17 -6.14
N LYS A 69 2.98 2.30 -5.94
CA LYS A 69 3.08 3.00 -4.69
C LYS A 69 1.72 3.45 -4.25
N ALA A 70 1.33 3.13 -3.04
CA ALA A 70 0.09 3.64 -2.48
C ALA A 70 0.33 5.06 -1.99
N GLU A 71 -0.75 5.77 -1.78
CA GLU A 71 -0.68 7.16 -1.44
C GLU A 71 -0.35 7.38 0.02
N ASN A 72 0.42 8.38 0.33
CA ASN A 72 0.73 8.71 1.70
C ASN A 72 -0.47 9.38 2.35
N GLY A 73 -0.58 9.26 3.64
CA GLY A 73 -1.59 9.99 4.38
C GLY A 73 -1.21 11.45 4.47
N ASN A 74 -2.18 12.30 4.67
CA ASN A 74 -1.93 13.71 4.81
C ASN A 74 -1.61 14.06 6.24
N ASN A 75 -0.93 15.14 6.43
CA ASN A 75 -0.62 15.62 7.78
C ASN A 75 -1.86 16.18 8.44
N GLY A 76 -1.90 16.13 9.73
CA GLY A 76 -2.94 16.77 10.48
C GLY A 76 -2.80 18.28 10.41
N SER A 77 -3.89 18.98 10.68
CA SER A 77 -3.84 20.41 10.62
C SER A 77 -4.03 21.04 11.96
N LYS A 78 -3.94 22.38 12.04
CA LYS A 78 -4.00 23.01 13.22
C LYS A 78 -5.27 22.95 13.90
N SER A 79 -6.35 22.96 13.47
CA SER A 79 -7.60 22.95 14.16
C SER A 79 -8.08 21.60 14.50
N ARG A 80 -7.22 20.72 14.78
CA ARG A 80 -7.58 19.36 15.07
C ARG A 80 -8.16 18.65 13.92
N SER A 81 -7.97 19.12 12.70
CA SER A 81 -8.45 18.42 11.53
C SER A 81 -7.56 17.24 11.27
N THR A 82 -8.15 16.10 11.14
CA THR A 82 -7.41 14.88 10.84
C THR A 82 -7.01 14.90 9.39
N GLY A 83 -5.80 14.55 9.09
CA GLY A 83 -5.37 14.44 7.72
C GLY A 83 -6.07 13.30 7.01
N ALA A 84 -6.26 13.45 5.73
CA ALA A 84 -6.94 12.40 4.96
C ALA A 84 -6.06 11.19 4.82
N ASN A 85 -6.66 10.02 4.76
CA ASN A 85 -5.93 8.79 4.55
C ASN A 85 -5.51 8.69 3.10
N GLY A 86 -4.39 8.08 2.85
CA GLY A 86 -3.96 7.83 1.48
C GLY A 86 -4.75 6.73 0.85
N LYS A 87 -4.84 6.74 -0.45
CA LYS A 87 -5.57 5.70 -1.16
C LYS A 87 -4.73 4.47 -1.32
N ASP A 88 -5.39 3.33 -1.31
CA ASP A 88 -4.72 2.06 -1.51
C ASP A 88 -4.34 1.89 -2.97
N GLU A 89 -3.33 1.10 -3.22
CA GLU A 89 -2.96 0.75 -4.58
C GLU A 89 -3.39 -0.69 -4.82
N LEU A 90 -4.24 -0.89 -5.83
CA LEU A 90 -4.71 -2.22 -6.16
C LEU A 90 -3.92 -2.78 -7.32
N ILE A 91 -3.40 -3.98 -7.17
CA ILE A 91 -2.60 -4.61 -8.21
C ILE A 91 -3.32 -5.88 -8.63
N LYS A 92 -3.74 -5.95 -9.88
CA LYS A 92 -4.49 -7.10 -10.38
C LYS A 92 -3.56 -8.14 -10.94
N VAL A 93 -3.80 -9.39 -10.59
CA VAL A 93 -3.01 -10.51 -11.08
C VAL A 93 -3.93 -11.62 -11.55
N PRO A 94 -3.50 -12.44 -12.48
CA PRO A 94 -4.32 -13.55 -12.95
C PRO A 94 -4.45 -14.64 -11.90
N VAL A 95 -5.42 -15.52 -12.08
CA VAL A 95 -5.57 -16.71 -11.27
C VAL A 95 -4.33 -17.55 -11.46
N GLY A 96 -3.80 -18.09 -10.40
CA GLY A 96 -2.63 -18.94 -10.47
C GLY A 96 -1.32 -18.20 -10.25
N THR A 97 -1.39 -16.94 -9.84
CA THR A 97 -0.19 -16.15 -9.59
C THR A 97 0.28 -16.33 -8.16
N ILE A 98 1.56 -16.44 -7.97
CA ILE A 98 2.14 -16.48 -6.64
C ILE A 98 2.99 -15.24 -6.48
N VAL A 99 2.73 -14.47 -5.44
CA VAL A 99 3.49 -13.28 -5.13
C VAL A 99 4.41 -13.58 -3.98
N LYS A 100 5.70 -13.41 -4.17
CA LYS A 100 6.68 -13.70 -3.13
C LYS A 100 7.52 -12.49 -2.83
N ASP A 101 8.02 -12.45 -1.60
CA ASP A 101 9.01 -11.46 -1.23
C ASP A 101 10.33 -11.92 -1.81
N LEU A 102 10.99 -11.09 -2.59
CA LEU A 102 12.19 -11.51 -3.26
C LEU A 102 13.32 -11.77 -2.32
N GLU A 103 13.39 -11.10 -1.21
CA GLU A 103 14.47 -11.34 -0.29
C GLU A 103 14.23 -12.50 0.62
N SER A 104 13.08 -12.64 1.18
CA SER A 104 12.81 -13.72 2.13
C SER A 104 12.25 -14.95 1.49
N ASP A 105 11.82 -14.84 0.24
CA ASP A 105 11.18 -15.94 -0.49
C ASP A 105 9.88 -16.37 0.15
N GLU A 106 9.30 -15.52 0.99
CA GLU A 106 8.05 -15.84 1.62
C GLU A 106 6.89 -15.59 0.67
N ILE A 107 5.91 -16.47 0.65
CA ILE A 107 4.75 -16.29 -0.19
C ILE A 107 3.83 -15.29 0.46
N LEU A 108 3.57 -14.19 -0.22
CA LEU A 108 2.74 -13.14 0.31
C LEU A 108 1.29 -13.25 -0.16
N PHE A 109 1.06 -13.81 -1.31
CA PHE A 109 -0.30 -13.96 -1.84
C PHE A 109 -0.32 -15.05 -2.89
N GLU A 110 -1.36 -15.85 -2.86
CA GLU A 110 -1.53 -16.88 -3.84
C GLU A 110 -2.89 -16.70 -4.45
N SER A 111 -2.96 -16.39 -5.73
CA SER A 111 -4.21 -16.05 -6.35
C SER A 111 -4.93 -17.28 -6.83
N ILE A 112 -5.96 -17.69 -6.13
CA ILE A 112 -6.68 -18.91 -6.43
C ILE A 112 -8.06 -18.63 -6.96
N LYS A 113 -8.80 -17.69 -6.37
CA LYS A 113 -10.14 -17.42 -6.78
C LYS A 113 -10.31 -16.04 -7.27
N ASP A 114 -11.10 -15.84 -8.33
CA ASP A 114 -11.39 -14.54 -8.87
C ASP A 114 -11.98 -13.64 -7.80
N GLY A 115 -11.56 -12.42 -7.74
CA GLY A 115 -12.06 -11.44 -6.78
C GLY A 115 -11.39 -11.48 -5.43
N GLU A 116 -10.56 -12.48 -5.19
CA GLU A 116 -9.91 -12.59 -3.91
C GLU A 116 -8.86 -11.50 -3.77
N LYS A 117 -8.78 -10.86 -2.64
CA LYS A 117 -7.79 -9.83 -2.46
C LYS A 117 -7.14 -9.90 -1.10
N LYS A 118 -5.94 -9.39 -1.00
CA LYS A 118 -5.21 -9.41 0.24
C LYS A 118 -4.33 -8.19 0.35
N VAL A 119 -4.29 -7.59 1.54
CA VAL A 119 -3.38 -6.51 1.82
C VAL A 119 -2.01 -7.12 2.04
N VAL A 120 -1.08 -6.84 1.15
CA VAL A 120 0.24 -7.41 1.23
C VAL A 120 1.18 -6.48 2.01
N LEU A 121 1.04 -5.19 1.83
CA LEU A 121 1.77 -4.24 2.64
C LEU A 121 0.80 -3.24 3.21
N ALA A 122 0.78 -3.10 4.50
CA ALA A 122 -0.11 -2.14 5.14
C ALA A 122 0.51 -0.76 5.11
N GLY A 123 -0.29 0.24 4.99
CA GLY A 123 0.19 1.62 5.06
C GLY A 123 0.60 1.99 6.48
N GLY A 124 1.39 3.01 6.60
CA GLY A 124 1.83 3.49 7.89
C GLY A 124 0.71 4.19 8.61
N LYS A 125 0.74 4.18 9.93
CA LYS A 125 -0.28 4.84 10.68
C LYS A 125 -0.01 6.30 10.76
N GLY A 126 -1.03 7.10 10.82
CA GLY A 126 -0.87 8.53 10.97
C GLY A 126 -0.34 8.88 12.34
N GLY A 127 0.37 9.97 12.44
CA GLY A 127 0.85 10.43 13.71
C GLY A 127 -0.26 11.09 14.48
N LEU A 128 -0.17 11.07 15.80
CA LEU A 128 -1.19 11.69 16.61
C LEU A 128 -0.98 13.18 16.65
N GLY A 129 -2.06 13.89 16.70
CA GLY A 129 -1.97 15.31 16.83
C GLY A 129 -1.66 15.75 18.22
N ASN A 130 -1.43 17.04 18.34
CA ASN A 130 -1.11 17.59 19.61
C ASN A 130 -2.33 18.27 20.16
N TRP A 131 -3.05 17.71 20.99
CA TRP A 131 -4.18 18.36 21.56
C TRP A 131 -4.46 17.96 22.99
#